data_5dc75235f9c01d661a3615e2f102af1f
#
_entry.id   5dc75235f9c01d661a3615e2f102af1f
#
_cell.length_a   1.000
_cell.length_b   1.000
_cell.length_c   1.000
_cell.angle_alpha   90.00
_cell.angle_beta   90.00
_cell.angle_gamma   90.00
#
_symmetry.space_group_name_H-M   'P 1'
#
loop_
_entity.id
_entity.type
_entity.pdbx_description
1 polymer ?
#
loop_
_entity_poly.entity_id
_entity_poly.type
_entity_poly.pdbx_seq_one_letter_code
_entity_poly.pdbx_strand_id
1 'polypeptide(L)'
;MAAVNVKTGRILTISAAVLVLAFIALANNIFSSFSLRIFNLCGIYIILALSLNLINGFTGLFSLGHAGFMAIGAYVSALLTMSPAQKDMNFFLAPIVPVLANVQLPFIPALIIAGAVAALAGFLI
;
A
#
# COMPACT_ATOMS: atom_id res chain seq x y z
N MET A 1 32.42 15.85 -10.53
CA MET A 1 31.18 15.61 -9.81
C MET A 1 30.90 16.84 -8.95
N ALA A 2 29.94 17.68 -9.32
CA ALA A 2 29.62 18.90 -8.58
C ALA A 2 28.96 18.51 -7.25
N ALA A 3 29.57 18.91 -6.14
CA ALA A 3 29.00 18.76 -4.82
C ALA A 3 27.70 19.59 -4.76
N VAL A 4 26.57 18.92 -4.87
CA VAL A 4 25.27 19.56 -4.66
C VAL A 4 25.25 20.06 -3.22
N ASN A 5 25.22 21.38 -3.07
CA ASN A 5 25.19 22.03 -1.76
C ASN A 5 23.96 21.48 -1.00
N VAL A 6 24.15 21.04 0.23
CA VAL A 6 23.10 20.39 1.06
C VAL A 6 21.82 21.22 1.11
N LYS A 7 21.92 22.55 1.06
CA LYS A 7 20.77 23.47 0.99
C LYS A 7 20.03 23.34 -0.34
N THR A 8 20.75 23.24 -1.47
CA THR A 8 20.16 23.09 -2.80
C THR A 8 19.48 21.73 -2.94
N GLY A 9 20.07 20.67 -2.39
CA GLY A 9 19.46 19.33 -2.35
C GLY A 9 18.15 19.31 -1.58
N ARG A 10 18.08 19.93 -0.40
CA ARG A 10 16.85 20.05 0.39
C ARG A 10 15.75 20.83 -0.34
N ILE A 11 16.09 21.95 -0.97
CA ILE A 11 15.13 22.75 -1.74
C ILE A 11 14.57 21.94 -2.91
N LEU A 12 15.43 21.20 -3.61
CA LEU A 12 15.02 20.34 -4.72
C LEU A 12 14.08 19.21 -4.26
N THR A 13 14.37 18.58 -3.13
CA THR A 13 13.52 17.53 -2.56
C THR A 13 12.15 18.06 -2.11
N ILE A 14 12.15 19.22 -1.44
CA ILE A 14 10.90 19.85 -0.99
C ILE A 14 10.06 20.31 -2.20
N SER A 15 10.68 20.91 -3.22
CA SER A 15 9.96 21.34 -4.44
C SER A 15 9.39 20.14 -5.21
N ALA A 16 10.13 19.04 -5.32
CA ALA A 16 9.64 17.81 -5.91
C ALA A 16 8.45 17.21 -5.13
N ALA A 17 8.54 17.18 -3.78
CA ALA A 17 7.46 16.69 -2.94
C ALA A 17 6.19 17.56 -3.08
N VAL A 18 6.33 18.89 -3.10
CA VAL A 18 5.21 19.82 -3.29
C VAL A 18 4.58 19.64 -4.67
N LEU A 19 5.39 19.46 -5.72
CA LEU A 19 4.91 19.20 -7.08
C LEU A 19 4.10 17.90 -7.17
N VAL A 20 4.57 16.83 -6.53
CA VAL A 20 3.87 15.54 -6.48
C VAL A 20 2.56 15.67 -5.71
N LEU A 21 2.55 16.36 -4.57
CA LEU A 21 1.32 16.59 -3.80
C LEU A 21 0.31 17.45 -4.57
N ALA A 22 0.76 18.49 -5.25
CA ALA A 22 -0.09 19.32 -6.11
C ALA A 22 -0.66 18.51 -7.29
N PHE A 23 0.15 17.65 -7.91
CA PHE A 23 -0.30 16.75 -8.97
C PHE A 23 -1.38 15.78 -8.47
N ILE A 24 -1.20 15.17 -7.30
CA ILE A 24 -2.19 14.26 -6.70
C ILE A 24 -3.50 15.00 -6.38
N ALA A 25 -3.43 16.22 -5.86
CA ALA A 25 -4.61 17.03 -5.54
C ALA A 25 -5.39 17.42 -6.81
N LEU A 26 -4.69 17.77 -7.88
CA LEU A 26 -5.31 18.14 -9.17
C LEU A 26 -5.80 16.91 -9.95
N ALA A 27 -5.18 15.76 -9.76
CA ALA A 27 -5.51 14.53 -10.46
C ALA A 27 -6.98 14.12 -10.27
N ASN A 28 -7.54 14.32 -9.08
CA ASN A 28 -8.94 14.02 -8.77
C ASN A 28 -9.95 14.84 -9.60
N ASN A 29 -9.57 16.03 -10.06
CA ASN A 29 -10.44 16.90 -10.84
C ASN A 29 -10.26 16.76 -12.36
N ILE A 30 -9.11 16.26 -12.80
CA ILE A 30 -8.73 16.21 -14.22
C ILE A 30 -8.94 14.81 -14.81
N PHE A 31 -8.68 13.76 -14.02
CA PHE A 31 -8.70 12.38 -14.52
C PHE A 31 -10.02 11.67 -14.22
N SER A 32 -10.43 10.79 -15.14
CA SER A 32 -11.56 9.88 -14.91
C SER A 32 -11.24 8.87 -13.79
N SER A 33 -12.27 8.33 -13.16
CA SER A 33 -12.13 7.30 -12.11
C SER A 33 -11.32 6.08 -12.57
N PHE A 34 -11.36 5.76 -13.85
CA PHE A 34 -10.57 4.67 -14.44
C PHE A 34 -9.07 5.01 -14.47
N SER A 35 -8.72 6.22 -14.94
CA SER A 35 -7.33 6.67 -14.96
C SER A 35 -6.73 6.76 -13.56
N LEU A 36 -7.49 7.25 -12.59
CA LEU A 36 -7.06 7.29 -11.19
C LEU A 36 -6.75 5.89 -10.63
N ARG A 37 -7.55 4.88 -10.97
CA ARG A 37 -7.25 3.48 -10.59
C ARG A 37 -5.92 3.00 -11.16
N ILE A 38 -5.64 3.29 -12.42
CA ILE A 38 -4.37 2.92 -13.07
C ILE A 38 -3.20 3.61 -12.39
N PHE A 39 -3.29 4.91 -12.11
CA PHE A 39 -2.24 5.65 -11.41
C PHE A 39 -1.97 5.10 -10.02
N ASN A 40 -3.03 4.77 -9.25
CA ASN A 40 -2.87 4.15 -7.94
C ASN A 40 -2.20 2.77 -8.03
N LEU A 41 -2.58 1.94 -9.00
CA LEU A 41 -1.93 0.65 -9.23
C LEU A 41 -0.46 0.82 -9.60
N CYS A 42 -0.13 1.75 -10.50
CA CYS A 42 1.26 2.06 -10.84
C CYS A 42 2.05 2.49 -9.60
N GLY A 43 1.49 3.35 -8.75
CA GLY A 43 2.12 3.76 -7.50
C GLY A 43 2.42 2.58 -6.57
N ILE A 44 1.47 1.68 -6.39
CA ILE A 44 1.64 0.46 -5.58
C ILE A 44 2.76 -0.41 -6.16
N TYR A 45 2.78 -0.65 -7.47
CA TYR A 45 3.82 -1.45 -8.11
C TYR A 45 5.20 -0.81 -8.06
N ILE A 46 5.31 0.52 -8.12
CA ILE A 46 6.57 1.24 -7.94
C ILE A 46 7.11 1.02 -6.53
N ILE A 47 6.29 1.18 -5.50
CA ILE A 47 6.69 0.95 -4.10
C ILE A 47 7.14 -0.51 -3.91
N LEU A 48 6.40 -1.45 -4.48
CA LEU A 48 6.73 -2.87 -4.43
C LEU A 48 8.08 -3.17 -5.10
N ALA A 49 8.31 -2.63 -6.30
CA ALA A 49 9.56 -2.81 -7.03
C ALA A 49 10.76 -2.20 -6.29
N LEU A 50 10.60 -1.01 -5.70
CA LEU A 50 11.63 -0.37 -4.88
C LEU A 50 11.93 -1.19 -3.63
N SER A 51 10.91 -1.71 -2.95
CA SER A 51 11.07 -2.58 -1.77
C SER A 51 11.80 -3.88 -2.11
N LEU A 52 11.43 -4.53 -3.22
CA LEU A 52 12.10 -5.72 -3.74
C LEU A 52 13.56 -5.44 -4.12
N ASN A 53 13.82 -4.31 -4.78
CA ASN A 53 15.18 -3.91 -5.14
C ASN A 53 16.03 -3.62 -3.90
N LEU A 54 15.46 -3.06 -2.84
CA LEU A 54 16.15 -2.85 -1.57
C LEU A 54 16.57 -4.18 -0.95
N ILE A 55 15.68 -5.16 -0.88
CA ILE A 55 15.96 -6.48 -0.33
C ILE A 55 16.98 -7.22 -1.19
N ASN A 56 16.72 -7.38 -2.49
CA ASN A 56 17.61 -8.12 -3.39
C ASN A 56 18.97 -7.43 -3.59
N GLY A 57 18.98 -6.08 -3.66
CA GLY A 57 20.19 -5.31 -3.90
C GLY A 57 21.12 -5.21 -2.69
N PHE A 58 20.59 -5.10 -1.47
CA PHE A 58 21.41 -4.96 -0.26
C PHE A 58 21.68 -6.28 0.45
N THR A 59 20.71 -7.19 0.50
CA THR A 59 20.88 -8.47 1.21
C THR A 59 21.35 -9.60 0.29
N GLY A 60 21.21 -9.44 -1.02
CA GLY A 60 21.52 -10.50 -2.00
C GLY A 60 20.61 -11.73 -1.91
N LEU A 61 19.56 -11.67 -1.07
CA LEU A 61 18.62 -12.76 -0.87
C LEU A 61 17.41 -12.58 -1.79
N PHE A 62 17.16 -13.57 -2.62
CA PHE A 62 15.96 -13.58 -3.47
C PHE A 62 14.73 -13.95 -2.62
N SER A 63 13.93 -12.97 -2.27
CA SER A 63 12.74 -13.17 -1.44
C SER A 63 11.49 -13.38 -2.30
N LEU A 64 11.06 -14.62 -2.45
CA LEU A 64 9.75 -14.97 -3.01
C LEU A 64 8.59 -14.68 -2.04
N GLY A 65 8.89 -14.55 -0.75
CA GLY A 65 7.90 -14.29 0.30
C GLY A 65 7.29 -12.89 0.28
N HIS A 66 7.94 -11.92 -0.40
CA HIS A 66 7.50 -10.53 -0.40
C HIS A 66 6.06 -10.35 -0.93
N ALA A 67 5.71 -11.05 -2.02
CA ALA A 67 4.36 -11.05 -2.57
C ALA A 67 3.33 -11.69 -1.62
N GLY A 68 3.74 -12.72 -0.87
CA GLY A 68 2.90 -13.38 0.14
C GLY A 68 2.54 -12.44 1.29
N PHE A 69 3.51 -11.72 1.85
CA PHE A 69 3.26 -10.75 2.92
C PHE A 69 2.40 -9.59 2.46
N MET A 70 2.59 -9.12 1.23
CA MET A 70 1.72 -8.12 0.62
C MET A 70 0.29 -8.62 0.48
N ALA A 71 0.09 -9.86 0.04
CA ALA A 71 -1.22 -10.48 -0.09
C ALA A 71 -1.93 -10.60 1.27
N ILE A 72 -1.22 -11.04 2.32
CA ILE A 72 -1.75 -11.11 3.69
C ILE A 72 -2.19 -9.72 4.17
N GLY A 73 -1.33 -8.72 4.04
CA GLY A 73 -1.64 -7.34 4.44
C GLY A 73 -2.84 -6.76 3.68
N ALA A 74 -2.88 -6.96 2.36
CA ALA A 74 -3.98 -6.50 1.52
C ALA A 74 -5.32 -7.17 1.89
N TYR A 75 -5.31 -8.49 2.11
CA TYR A 75 -6.51 -9.24 2.48
C TYR A 75 -7.06 -8.82 3.84
N VAL A 76 -6.20 -8.70 4.84
CA VAL A 76 -6.60 -8.25 6.19
C VAL A 76 -7.13 -6.82 6.16
N SER A 77 -6.45 -5.91 5.45
CA SER A 77 -6.89 -4.52 5.32
C SER A 77 -8.23 -4.42 4.59
N ALA A 78 -8.45 -5.20 3.54
CA ALA A 78 -9.72 -5.26 2.82
C ALA A 78 -10.85 -5.78 3.71
N LEU A 79 -10.62 -6.88 4.45
CA LEU A 79 -11.60 -7.42 5.39
C LEU A 79 -12.02 -6.44 6.48
N LEU A 80 -11.10 -5.62 6.97
CA LEU A 80 -11.38 -4.65 8.03
C LEU A 80 -12.04 -3.37 7.52
N THR A 81 -11.81 -2.98 6.26
CA THR A 81 -12.35 -1.74 5.68
C THR A 81 -13.66 -1.92 4.94
N MET A 82 -13.94 -3.12 4.42
CA MET A 82 -15.20 -3.41 3.71
C MET A 82 -16.41 -3.25 4.63
N SER A 83 -17.51 -2.69 4.08
CA SER A 83 -18.80 -2.67 4.75
C SER A 83 -19.41 -4.08 4.84
N PRO A 84 -20.28 -4.35 5.85
CA PRO A 84 -20.95 -5.65 5.97
C PRO A 84 -21.64 -6.12 4.69
N ALA A 85 -22.36 -5.22 4.01
CA ALA A 85 -23.03 -5.54 2.75
C ALA A 85 -22.06 -5.95 1.62
N GLN A 86 -20.89 -5.32 1.55
CA GLN A 86 -19.86 -5.70 0.59
C GLN A 86 -19.23 -7.05 0.92
N LYS A 87 -19.10 -7.37 2.21
CA LYS A 87 -18.60 -8.68 2.66
C LYS A 87 -19.55 -9.79 2.25
N ASP A 88 -20.84 -9.63 2.49
CA ASP A 88 -21.86 -10.61 2.11
C ASP A 88 -21.89 -10.87 0.60
N MET A 89 -21.70 -9.82 -0.21
CA MET A 89 -21.63 -9.98 -1.67
C MET A 89 -20.36 -10.70 -2.14
N ASN A 90 -19.21 -10.43 -1.53
CA ASN A 90 -17.93 -10.99 -1.96
C ASN A 90 -17.66 -12.39 -1.39
N PHE A 91 -18.22 -12.71 -0.23
CA PHE A 91 -18.01 -13.98 0.47
C PHE A 91 -19.27 -14.86 0.52
N PHE A 92 -20.08 -14.76 -0.52
CA PHE A 92 -21.34 -15.53 -0.66
C PHE A 92 -21.13 -17.05 -0.57
N LEU A 93 -20.02 -17.57 -1.10
CA LEU A 93 -19.73 -19.02 -1.13
C LEU A 93 -19.06 -19.53 0.14
N ALA A 94 -18.37 -18.68 0.88
CA ALA A 94 -17.69 -19.04 2.11
C ALA A 94 -17.93 -17.93 3.14
N PRO A 95 -18.95 -18.07 4.01
CA PRO A 95 -19.29 -17.02 4.96
C PRO A 95 -18.14 -16.74 5.91
N ILE A 96 -17.85 -15.47 6.11
CA ILE A 96 -16.82 -14.99 7.03
C ILE A 96 -17.25 -15.31 8.46
N VAL A 97 -16.26 -15.55 9.34
CA VAL A 97 -16.48 -15.70 10.78
C VAL A 97 -17.36 -14.55 11.31
N PRO A 98 -18.44 -14.82 12.05
CA PRO A 98 -19.42 -13.80 12.46
C PRO A 98 -18.82 -12.57 13.15
N VAL A 99 -17.68 -12.76 13.84
CA VAL A 99 -16.96 -11.68 14.52
C VAL A 99 -16.39 -10.67 13.52
N LEU A 100 -15.89 -11.12 12.36
CA LEU A 100 -15.31 -10.25 11.33
C LEU A 100 -16.38 -9.69 10.38
N ALA A 101 -17.54 -10.34 10.26
CA ALA A 101 -18.59 -9.90 9.35
C ALA A 101 -19.11 -8.50 9.68
N ASN A 102 -19.25 -8.18 10.96
CA ASN A 102 -19.80 -6.92 11.45
C ASN A 102 -18.75 -5.83 11.76
N VAL A 103 -17.46 -6.15 11.67
CA VAL A 103 -16.39 -5.19 11.97
C VAL A 103 -16.11 -4.34 10.74
N GLN A 104 -16.25 -3.02 10.85
CA GLN A 104 -15.81 -2.06 9.86
C GLN A 104 -14.93 -1.01 10.57
N LEU A 105 -13.68 -0.91 10.17
CA LEU A 105 -12.72 0.04 10.72
C LEU A 105 -12.38 1.13 9.71
N PRO A 106 -12.07 2.35 10.17
CA PRO A 106 -11.47 3.38 9.32
C PRO A 106 -10.15 2.87 8.74
N PHE A 107 -9.75 3.43 7.59
CA PHE A 107 -8.58 2.96 6.82
C PHE A 107 -7.28 2.92 7.64
N ILE A 108 -7.00 3.94 8.46
CA ILE A 108 -5.73 4.05 9.20
C ILE A 108 -5.56 2.92 10.23
N PRO A 109 -6.50 2.65 11.17
CA PRO A 109 -6.36 1.52 12.09
C PRO A 109 -6.36 0.17 11.39
N ALA A 110 -7.13 0.01 10.30
CA ALA A 110 -7.12 -1.21 9.51
C ALA A 110 -5.73 -1.47 8.89
N LEU A 111 -5.05 -0.43 8.41
CA LEU A 111 -3.71 -0.52 7.85
C LEU A 111 -2.67 -0.93 8.90
N ILE A 112 -2.75 -0.38 10.11
CA ILE A 112 -1.84 -0.73 11.23
C ILE A 112 -2.01 -2.20 11.61
N ILE A 113 -3.26 -2.66 11.75
CA ILE A 113 -3.55 -4.07 12.08
C ILE A 113 -3.08 -5.00 10.96
N ALA A 114 -3.33 -4.65 9.70
CA ALA A 114 -2.89 -5.43 8.56
C ALA A 114 -1.36 -5.55 8.49
N GLY A 115 -0.65 -4.45 8.78
CA GLY A 115 0.81 -4.44 8.89
C GLY A 115 1.33 -5.32 10.03
N ALA A 116 0.68 -5.26 11.20
CA ALA A 116 1.03 -6.10 12.34
C ALA A 116 0.82 -7.60 12.04
N VAL A 117 -0.29 -7.96 11.40
CA VAL A 117 -0.55 -9.36 10.99
C VAL A 117 0.47 -9.84 9.96
N ALA A 118 0.80 -9.02 8.97
CA ALA A 118 1.83 -9.36 7.98
C ALA A 118 3.21 -9.51 8.63
N ALA A 119 3.55 -8.66 9.61
CA ALA A 119 4.81 -8.76 10.37
C ALA A 119 4.86 -10.03 11.23
N LEU A 120 3.76 -10.39 11.89
CA LEU A 120 3.66 -11.65 12.64
C LEU A 120 3.81 -12.87 11.73
N ALA A 121 3.18 -12.85 10.56
CA ALA A 121 3.35 -13.91 9.56
C ALA A 121 4.82 -14.03 9.12
N GLY A 122 5.51 -12.90 8.92
CA GLY A 122 6.93 -12.89 8.60
C GLY A 122 7.85 -13.34 9.73
N PHE A 123 7.42 -13.19 10.98
CA PHE A 123 8.16 -13.68 12.15
C PHE A 123 8.03 -15.20 12.34
N LEU A 124 6.91 -15.77 11.91
CA LEU A 124 6.62 -17.22 12.06
C LEU A 124 7.25 -18.09 10.97
N ILE A 125 7.65 -17.47 9.84
CA ILE A 125 8.26 -18.16 8.68
C ILE A 125 9.78 -18.00 8.74
#